data_bb48af5175036dcfb0efe1e88167039c
#
_entry.id   bb48af5175036dcfb0efe1e88167039c
#
_cell.length_a   1.000
_cell.length_b   1.000
_cell.length_c   1.000
_cell.angle_alpha   90.00
_cell.angle_beta   90.00
_cell.angle_gamma   90.00
#
_symmetry.space_group_name_H-M   'P 1'
#
loop_
_entity.id
_entity.type
_entity.pdbx_description
1 polymer ?
#
loop_
_entity_poly.entity_id
_entity_poly.type
_entity_poly.pdbx_seq_one_letter_code
_entity_poly.pdbx_strand_id
1 'polypeptide(L)'
;GHLPLSLSAPGLRLLQLFLQHPGRVFSRQQLLDAVWGNYGAIEPRSVDAQIYRLRRQLEEHGQGELLESVRGQGYRLRPDVRRKDPLPGGARFSL
;
A
#
# COMPACT_ATOMS: atom_id res chain seq x y z
N GLY A 1 -12.24 0.99 -14.17
CA GLY A 1 -11.01 1.01 -14.79
C GLY A 1 -9.95 0.34 -13.98
N HIS A 2 -8.88 0.24 -14.53
CA HIS A 2 -7.78 -0.37 -13.86
C HIS A 2 -6.59 0.55 -13.98
N LEU A 3 -5.75 0.46 -13.00
CA LEU A 3 -4.52 1.19 -13.02
C LEU A 3 -3.46 0.29 -13.61
N PRO A 4 -2.70 0.80 -14.56
CA PRO A 4 -1.65 -0.01 -15.15
C PRO A 4 -0.43 -0.04 -14.24
N LEU A 5 -0.62 -0.51 -13.04
CA LEU A 5 0.48 -0.63 -12.10
C LEU A 5 1.23 -1.91 -12.37
N SER A 6 2.54 -1.80 -12.47
CA SER A 6 3.37 -2.97 -12.66
C SER A 6 3.84 -3.44 -11.30
N LEU A 7 2.95 -4.06 -10.58
CA LEU A 7 3.28 -4.49 -9.24
C LEU A 7 3.73 -5.94 -9.22
N SER A 8 4.73 -6.22 -8.42
CA SER A 8 5.10 -7.59 -8.14
C SER A 8 4.01 -8.22 -7.28
N ALA A 9 4.06 -9.53 -7.12
CA ALA A 9 3.08 -10.20 -6.28
C ALA A 9 3.06 -9.64 -4.86
N PRO A 10 4.20 -9.45 -4.20
CA PRO A 10 4.14 -8.85 -2.87
C PRO A 10 3.64 -7.42 -2.89
N GLY A 11 3.96 -6.67 -3.92
CA GLY A 11 3.45 -5.30 -4.02
C GLY A 11 1.94 -5.26 -4.12
N LEU A 12 1.38 -6.16 -4.91
CA LEU A 12 -0.06 -6.24 -5.04
C LEU A 12 -0.72 -6.64 -3.74
N ARG A 13 -0.13 -7.59 -3.04
CA ARG A 13 -0.68 -8.02 -1.76
C ARG A 13 -0.65 -6.91 -0.72
N LEU A 14 0.42 -6.14 -0.71
CA LEU A 14 0.50 -4.98 0.19
C LEU A 14 -0.63 -4.01 -0.10
N LEU A 15 -0.80 -3.68 -1.37
CA LEU A 15 -1.84 -2.74 -1.75
C LEU A 15 -3.22 -3.26 -1.36
N GLN A 16 -3.47 -4.53 -1.62
CA GLN A 16 -4.76 -5.10 -1.26
C GLN A 16 -5.02 -5.04 0.23
N LEU A 17 -3.99 -5.33 1.02
CA LEU A 17 -4.13 -5.28 2.46
C LEU A 17 -4.46 -3.88 2.95
N PHE A 18 -3.76 -2.89 2.43
CA PHE A 18 -4.03 -1.51 2.80
C PHE A 18 -5.42 -1.07 2.39
N LEU A 19 -5.85 -1.47 1.21
CA LEU A 19 -7.18 -1.09 0.73
C LEU A 19 -8.29 -1.72 1.54
N GLN A 20 -8.05 -2.90 2.07
CA GLN A 20 -9.03 -3.56 2.91
C GLN A 20 -9.15 -2.92 4.29
N HIS A 21 -8.12 -2.19 4.70
CA HIS A 21 -8.08 -1.61 6.04
C HIS A 21 -7.57 -0.17 5.98
N PRO A 22 -8.33 0.72 5.34
CA PRO A 22 -7.86 2.11 5.21
C PRO A 22 -7.66 2.74 6.59
N GLY A 23 -6.55 3.42 6.75
CA GLY A 23 -6.25 4.10 8.00
C GLY A 23 -5.58 3.25 9.04
N ARG A 24 -5.60 1.96 8.87
CA ARG A 24 -4.97 1.08 9.85
C ARG A 24 -3.47 1.08 9.66
N VAL A 25 -2.74 1.24 10.75
CA VAL A 25 -1.29 1.20 10.71
C VAL A 25 -0.83 -0.23 10.85
N PHE A 26 0.00 -0.65 9.92
CA PHE A 26 0.60 -1.98 9.96
C PHE A 26 2.08 -1.83 10.24
N SER A 27 2.58 -2.57 11.20
CA SER A 27 4.00 -2.59 11.46
C SER A 27 4.71 -3.36 10.34
N ARG A 28 6.02 -3.18 10.26
CA ARG A 28 6.80 -3.95 9.29
C ARG A 28 6.60 -5.44 9.49
N GLN A 29 6.60 -5.87 10.74
CA GLN A 29 6.45 -7.29 11.02
C GLN A 29 5.07 -7.80 10.58
N GLN A 30 4.03 -7.01 10.83
CA GLN A 30 2.70 -7.39 10.40
C GLN A 30 2.62 -7.51 8.88
N LEU A 31 3.24 -6.58 8.18
CA LEU A 31 3.24 -6.63 6.72
C LEU A 31 4.06 -7.82 6.23
N LEU A 32 5.17 -8.08 6.89
CA LEU A 32 6.01 -9.20 6.54
C LEU A 32 5.22 -10.49 6.66
N ASP A 33 4.55 -10.67 7.77
CA ASP A 33 3.78 -11.87 8.02
C ASP A 33 2.61 -12.03 7.06
N ALA A 34 1.94 -10.93 6.78
CA ALA A 34 0.75 -10.96 5.94
C ALA A 34 1.07 -11.24 4.49
N VAL A 35 2.19 -10.72 4.02
CA VAL A 35 2.52 -10.80 2.59
C VAL A 35 3.44 -11.96 2.29
N TRP A 36 4.44 -12.16 3.14
CA TRP A 36 5.42 -13.21 2.87
C TRP A 36 5.17 -14.48 3.66
N GLY A 37 4.51 -14.33 4.79
CA GLY A 37 4.09 -15.50 5.54
C GLY A 37 5.22 -16.45 5.84
N ASN A 38 5.11 -17.64 5.28
CA ASN A 38 6.04 -18.72 5.60
C ASN A 38 7.19 -18.85 4.61
N TYR A 39 7.48 -17.79 3.91
CA TYR A 39 8.53 -17.86 2.90
C TYR A 39 9.92 -17.83 3.47
N GLY A 40 10.08 -18.11 4.72
CA GLY A 40 11.39 -18.25 5.28
C GLY A 40 11.95 -16.94 5.78
N ALA A 41 13.25 -16.82 5.71
CA ALA A 41 13.93 -15.72 6.36
C ALA A 41 13.92 -14.46 5.49
N ILE A 42 12.81 -13.77 5.48
CA ILE A 42 12.70 -12.50 4.78
C ILE A 42 12.97 -11.40 5.80
N GLU A 43 13.82 -10.48 5.47
CA GLU A 43 14.16 -9.42 6.40
C GLU A 43 13.13 -8.30 6.35
N PRO A 44 12.89 -7.65 7.47
CA PRO A 44 11.92 -6.55 7.50
C PRO A 44 12.22 -5.43 6.51
N ARG A 45 13.49 -5.21 6.19
CA ARG A 45 13.81 -4.16 5.22
C ARG A 45 13.29 -4.47 3.83
N SER A 46 12.94 -5.74 3.58
CA SER A 46 12.31 -6.08 2.31
C SER A 46 10.95 -5.42 2.20
N VAL A 47 10.29 -5.24 3.33
CA VAL A 47 9.02 -4.53 3.36
C VAL A 47 9.24 -3.09 2.91
N ASP A 48 10.27 -2.46 3.46
CA ASP A 48 10.53 -1.06 3.10
C ASP A 48 10.80 -0.91 1.62
N ALA A 49 11.52 -1.86 1.04
CA ALA A 49 11.82 -1.80 -0.39
C ALA A 49 10.54 -1.92 -1.21
N GLN A 50 9.64 -2.81 -0.81
CA GLN A 50 8.39 -2.97 -1.53
C GLN A 50 7.48 -1.76 -1.34
N ILE A 51 7.47 -1.19 -0.15
CA ILE A 51 6.71 0.02 0.10
C ILE A 51 7.23 1.15 -0.78
N TYR A 52 8.55 1.27 -0.90
CA TYR A 52 9.13 2.29 -1.73
C TYR A 52 8.68 2.14 -3.18
N ARG A 53 8.73 0.92 -3.70
CA ARG A 53 8.32 0.67 -5.07
C ARG A 53 6.85 0.94 -5.28
N LEU A 54 6.04 0.51 -4.32
CA LEU A 54 4.61 0.74 -4.42
C LEU A 54 4.31 2.24 -4.41
N ARG A 55 4.97 2.98 -3.53
CA ARG A 55 4.76 4.42 -3.48
C ARG A 55 5.17 5.09 -4.79
N ARG A 56 6.28 4.63 -5.37
CA ARG A 56 6.70 5.19 -6.65
C ARG A 56 5.68 4.95 -7.74
N GLN A 57 5.11 3.76 -7.77
CA GLN A 57 4.06 3.47 -8.73
C GLN A 57 2.87 4.40 -8.54
N LEU A 58 2.49 4.59 -7.28
CA LEU A 58 1.37 5.47 -6.97
C LEU A 58 1.69 6.91 -7.36
N GLU A 59 2.92 7.33 -7.15
CA GLU A 59 3.32 8.69 -7.52
C GLU A 59 3.20 8.93 -9.01
N GLU A 60 3.48 7.92 -9.80
CA GLU A 60 3.37 8.05 -11.24
C GLU A 60 1.94 8.29 -11.69
N HIS A 61 1.00 7.96 -10.83
CA HIS A 61 -0.40 8.18 -11.10
C HIS A 61 -0.99 9.30 -10.24
N GLY A 62 -0.12 10.11 -9.64
CA GLY A 62 -0.57 11.23 -8.83
C GLY A 62 -1.13 10.84 -7.49
N GLN A 63 -0.85 9.63 -7.03
CA GLN A 63 -1.44 9.12 -5.81
C GLN A 63 -0.40 8.74 -4.75
N GLY A 64 0.78 9.32 -4.83
CA GLY A 64 1.84 8.95 -3.89
C GLY A 64 1.52 9.26 -2.45
N GLU A 65 0.63 10.21 -2.21
CA GLU A 65 0.29 10.58 -0.85
C GLU A 65 -0.60 9.59 -0.15
N LEU A 66 -1.15 8.64 -0.88
CA LEU A 66 -2.05 7.68 -0.27
C LEU A 66 -1.36 6.78 0.74
N LEU A 67 -0.10 6.52 0.53
CA LEU A 67 0.63 5.58 1.36
C LEU A 67 1.54 6.37 2.27
N GLU A 68 1.26 6.32 3.56
CA GLU A 68 1.97 7.11 4.55
C GLU A 68 2.86 6.26 5.43
N SER A 69 4.01 6.83 5.77
CA SER A 69 4.87 6.25 6.79
C SER A 69 4.44 6.85 8.11
N VAL A 70 4.21 5.99 9.09
CA VAL A 70 3.87 6.42 10.43
C VAL A 70 5.09 6.17 11.30
N ARG A 71 5.75 7.24 11.65
CA ARG A 71 7.04 7.16 12.29
C ARG A 71 7.00 6.29 13.53
N GLY A 72 7.93 5.34 13.59
CA GLY A 72 8.01 4.45 14.73
C GLY A 72 6.96 3.39 14.79
N GLN A 73 6.01 3.35 13.85
CA GLN A 73 4.94 2.39 13.90
C GLN A 73 4.81 1.54 12.65
N GLY A 74 5.01 2.14 11.48
CA GLY A 74 4.89 1.38 10.25
C GLY A 74 4.31 2.20 9.14
N TYR A 75 3.34 1.61 8.43
CA TYR A 75 2.76 2.23 7.25
C TYR A 75 1.25 2.11 7.27
N ARG A 76 0.60 3.01 6.57
CA ARG A 76 -0.86 2.95 6.45
C ARG A 76 -1.29 3.61 5.17
N LEU A 77 -2.49 3.25 4.72
CA LEU A 77 -3.15 3.98 3.66
C LEU A 77 -3.94 5.10 4.31
N ARG A 78 -3.94 6.28 3.71
CA ARG A 78 -4.65 7.40 4.30
C ARG A 78 -6.12 7.05 4.51
N PRO A 79 -6.64 7.34 5.67
CA PRO A 79 -8.01 6.92 5.98
C PRO A 79 -9.07 7.66 5.20
N ASP A 80 -8.75 8.85 4.70
CA ASP A 80 -9.74 9.64 4.00
C ASP A 80 -9.74 9.45 2.50
N VAL A 81 -8.96 8.49 2.02
CA VAL A 81 -8.75 8.35 0.59
C VAL A 81 -10.04 8.05 -0.15
N ARG A 82 -10.99 7.42 0.50
CA ARG A 82 -12.17 6.96 -0.19
C ARG A 82 -13.31 7.91 -0.21
N ARG A 83 -13.31 8.88 0.65
CA ARG A 83 -14.46 9.73 0.67
C ARG A 83 -14.13 11.16 0.54
N LYS A 84 -12.87 11.45 0.52
CA LYS A 84 -12.47 12.79 0.43
C LYS A 84 -13.01 13.41 -0.81
N ASP A 85 -12.72 12.85 -1.88
CA ASP A 85 -13.23 13.36 -3.12
C ASP A 85 -13.04 12.28 -4.13
N PRO A 86 -13.79 12.34 -5.17
CA PRO A 86 -13.65 11.37 -6.23
C PRO A 86 -12.29 11.53 -6.82
N LEU A 87 -11.77 10.44 -7.24
CA LEU A 87 -10.52 10.45 -7.95
C LEU A 87 -10.72 11.15 -9.26
N PRO A 88 -9.63 11.74 -9.77
CA PRO A 88 -9.71 12.40 -11.06
C PRO A 88 -10.29 11.48 -12.10
N GLY A 89 -11.07 12.06 -12.97
CA GLY A 89 -11.68 11.28 -14.02
C GLY A 89 -12.86 10.49 -13.56
N GLY A 90 -13.35 10.78 -12.39
CA GLY A 90 -14.49 10.07 -11.89
C GLY A 90 -14.16 8.68 -11.44
N ALA A 91 -12.91 8.33 -11.50
CA ALA A 91 -12.52 7.03 -11.04
C ALA A 91 -12.77 6.97 -9.58
N ARG A 92 -13.48 6.01 -9.17
CA ARG A 92 -13.66 5.81 -7.78
C ARG A 92 -13.47 4.37 -7.55
N PHE A 93 -13.03 4.07 -6.40
CA PHE A 93 -12.89 2.70 -6.07
C PHE A 93 -14.25 2.23 -5.67
N SER A 94 -14.93 1.70 -6.58
CA SER A 94 -16.20 1.14 -6.29
C SER A 94 -15.97 -0.13 -5.59
N LEU A 95 -15.74 -0.06 -4.43
CA LEU A 95 -15.40 -1.26 -3.72
C LEU A 95 -16.61 -1.99 -3.24
#